data_86966ba54d24908378fc3b512e3f0161
#
_entry.id   86966ba54d24908378fc3b512e3f0161
#
_cell.length_a   1.000
_cell.length_b   1.000
_cell.length_c   1.000
_cell.angle_alpha   90.00
_cell.angle_beta   90.00
_cell.angle_gamma   90.00
#
_symmetry.space_group_name_H-M   'P 1'
#
loop_
_entity.id
_entity.type
_entity.pdbx_description
1 polymer ?
#
loop_
_entity_poly.entity_id
_entity_poly.type
_entity_poly.pdbx_seq_one_letter_code
_entity_poly.pdbx_strand_id
1 'polypeptide(L)'
;KPTGLLAFEKTVLVGKPEGLFGVSPEGKGVPLIKRMIRDDDNCKGMHIHEPYAIIPHSRGAYRFLPGLVESIGLEKELTNESPVSGRFKAFATDNQWLLGLLTVGATIYIMMARDRRGGEPGFGPMIWDTWVWLDSTASQAMHLSTLTSPPRLWFGNDNNISYIKLSASAGAPDVNDPAYRFAVNGQRYTNKYTFGDWRDKDFPKVVVVGKGTLSATRYWDVNYSVDGAAWAALDIDGNTMKVDSDGLHTFYLPLTAIGREVQFRFNLVGDSNTDPPELSYFEPFAVPQSKKIPINVVQLHLVRGARYDTGQEARSAAEQLEDLRVLDEDAAPLKASGPWGEDKDMWVRSLRLVSVIQESDLEPEYLVELALQERKVS
;
A
#
# COMPACT_ATOMS: atom_id res chain seq x y z
N LYS A 1 -28.16 7.39 27.87
CA LYS A 1 -27.70 8.76 28.12
C LYS A 1 -26.99 9.25 26.85
N PRO A 2 -27.27 10.48 26.35
CA PRO A 2 -26.51 11.07 25.23
C PRO A 2 -25.03 11.22 25.60
N THR A 3 -24.17 10.97 24.62
CA THR A 3 -22.71 11.14 24.73
C THR A 3 -22.22 12.36 23.98
N GLY A 4 -22.93 12.77 22.94
CA GLY A 4 -22.62 13.96 22.14
C GLY A 4 -23.85 14.51 21.42
N LEU A 5 -23.80 15.79 21.10
CA LEU A 5 -24.82 16.51 20.33
C LEU A 5 -24.12 17.36 19.27
N LEU A 6 -24.65 17.36 18.05
CA LEU A 6 -24.15 18.18 16.95
C LEU A 6 -25.30 18.64 16.07
N ALA A 7 -25.43 19.94 15.84
CA ALA A 7 -26.32 20.46 14.81
C ALA A 7 -25.66 20.23 13.43
N PHE A 8 -26.32 19.50 12.56
CA PHE A 8 -25.82 19.20 11.22
C PHE A 8 -26.94 19.33 10.20
N GLU A 9 -26.77 20.24 9.26
CA GLU A 9 -27.81 20.63 8.31
C GLU A 9 -29.15 21.00 9.02
N LYS A 10 -30.23 20.28 8.72
CA LYS A 10 -31.55 20.48 9.31
C LYS A 10 -31.87 19.49 10.44
N THR A 11 -30.87 18.77 10.94
CA THR A 11 -31.05 17.68 11.90
C THR A 11 -30.14 17.88 13.09
N VAL A 12 -30.58 17.48 14.27
CA VAL A 12 -29.70 17.36 15.43
C VAL A 12 -29.20 15.91 15.51
N LEU A 13 -27.91 15.74 15.40
CA LEU A 13 -27.25 14.46 15.62
C LEU A 13 -27.06 14.23 17.12
N VAL A 14 -27.57 13.10 17.61
CA VAL A 14 -27.50 12.67 19.01
C VAL A 14 -26.65 11.41 19.08
N GLY A 15 -25.46 11.52 19.66
CA GLY A 15 -24.60 10.39 19.94
C GLY A 15 -25.04 9.64 21.18
N LYS A 16 -24.93 8.31 21.14
CA LYS A 16 -25.11 7.40 22.27
C LYS A 16 -24.00 6.36 22.27
N PRO A 17 -23.77 5.66 23.40
CA PRO A 17 -22.77 4.59 23.47
C PRO A 17 -22.89 3.54 22.37
N GLU A 18 -24.11 3.26 21.92
CA GLU A 18 -24.44 2.20 20.96
C GLU A 18 -24.61 2.67 19.51
N GLY A 19 -24.61 4.00 19.24
CA GLY A 19 -24.86 4.50 17.88
C GLY A 19 -25.12 5.99 17.76
N LEU A 20 -25.39 6.41 16.53
CA LEU A 20 -25.76 7.77 16.16
C LEU A 20 -27.23 7.84 15.77
N PHE A 21 -27.93 8.86 16.24
CA PHE A 21 -29.35 9.11 15.99
C PHE A 21 -29.53 10.53 15.44
N GLY A 22 -30.42 10.67 14.50
CA GLY A 22 -30.88 11.97 14.03
C GLY A 22 -32.22 12.31 14.72
N VAL A 23 -32.40 13.56 15.14
CA VAL A 23 -33.66 14.05 15.67
C VAL A 23 -34.21 15.10 14.71
N SER A 24 -35.37 14.81 14.14
CA SER A 24 -36.06 15.76 13.25
C SER A 24 -36.63 16.94 14.03
N PRO A 25 -37.00 18.04 13.35
CA PRO A 25 -37.66 19.18 13.99
C PRO A 25 -38.91 18.79 14.77
N GLU A 26 -39.63 17.72 14.36
CA GLU A 26 -40.82 17.19 15.02
C GLU A 26 -40.48 16.32 16.26
N GLY A 27 -39.21 16.21 16.63
CA GLY A 27 -38.78 15.48 17.81
C GLY A 27 -38.70 13.95 17.61
N LYS A 28 -38.80 13.43 16.37
CA LYS A 28 -38.70 12.02 16.10
C LYS A 28 -37.23 11.61 15.96
N GLY A 29 -36.82 10.64 16.75
CA GLY A 29 -35.48 10.06 16.67
C GLY A 29 -35.37 8.92 15.63
N VAL A 30 -34.45 9.04 14.68
CA VAL A 30 -34.17 8.01 13.68
C VAL A 30 -32.73 7.52 13.85
N PRO A 31 -32.49 6.21 13.94
CA PRO A 31 -31.14 5.69 14.02
C PRO A 31 -30.42 5.84 12.67
N LEU A 32 -29.29 6.54 12.68
CA LEU A 32 -28.45 6.78 11.52
C LEU A 32 -27.29 5.77 11.41
N ILE A 33 -26.64 5.48 12.55
CA ILE A 33 -25.64 4.41 12.66
C ILE A 33 -26.12 3.47 13.77
N LYS A 34 -26.59 2.30 13.39
CA LYS A 34 -27.27 1.35 14.29
C LYS A 34 -26.37 0.42 15.07
N ARG A 35 -25.11 0.25 14.64
CA ARG A 35 -24.21 -0.78 15.18
C ARG A 35 -22.80 -0.22 15.38
N MET A 36 -22.64 0.59 16.39
CA MET A 36 -21.32 0.88 16.94
C MET A 36 -21.00 -0.13 18.03
N ILE A 37 -19.74 -0.51 18.15
CA ILE A 37 -19.27 -1.21 19.36
C ILE A 37 -19.58 -0.28 20.53
N ARG A 38 -20.31 -0.78 21.53
CA ARG A 38 -20.75 0.04 22.67
C ARG A 38 -19.55 0.56 23.44
N ASP A 39 -19.51 1.88 23.57
CA ASP A 39 -18.48 2.60 24.32
C ASP A 39 -19.06 3.93 24.84
N ASP A 40 -18.84 4.25 26.11
CA ASP A 40 -19.39 5.44 26.75
C ASP A 40 -18.79 6.75 26.21
N ASP A 41 -17.70 6.66 25.44
CA ASP A 41 -17.08 7.80 24.78
C ASP A 41 -17.44 7.91 23.28
N ASN A 42 -18.21 6.98 22.74
CA ASN A 42 -18.69 7.12 21.35
C ASN A 42 -19.41 8.43 21.13
N CYS A 43 -19.16 9.06 19.98
CA CYS A 43 -19.75 10.33 19.56
C CYS A 43 -19.37 11.54 20.44
N LYS A 44 -18.46 11.42 21.43
CA LYS A 44 -17.93 12.60 22.11
C LYS A 44 -17.01 13.38 21.19
N GLY A 45 -17.17 14.71 21.17
CA GLY A 45 -16.34 15.57 20.32
C GLY A 45 -16.68 15.48 18.82
N MET A 46 -17.93 15.15 18.48
CA MET A 46 -18.41 15.28 17.09
C MET A 46 -18.12 16.65 16.52
N HIS A 47 -17.74 16.73 15.25
CA HIS A 47 -17.34 17.98 14.61
C HIS A 47 -17.83 18.05 13.17
N ILE A 48 -17.94 19.27 12.63
CA ILE A 48 -18.26 19.48 11.21
C ILE A 48 -16.96 19.76 10.47
N HIS A 49 -16.72 18.97 9.44
CA HIS A 49 -15.70 19.20 8.42
C HIS A 49 -16.43 19.14 7.08
N GLU A 50 -16.80 20.29 6.59
CA GLU A 50 -17.72 20.41 5.44
C GLU A 50 -17.26 19.58 4.23
N PRO A 51 -18.19 18.81 3.63
CA PRO A 51 -19.63 18.76 3.92
C PRO A 51 -20.03 17.72 4.98
N TYR A 52 -19.10 17.12 5.70
CA TYR A 52 -19.33 15.95 6.57
C TYR A 52 -19.50 16.31 8.04
N ALA A 53 -20.27 15.50 8.75
CA ALA A 53 -20.13 15.35 10.19
C ALA A 53 -19.12 14.25 10.51
N ILE A 54 -18.16 14.55 11.37
CA ILE A 54 -17.13 13.62 11.86
C ILE A 54 -17.59 13.07 13.20
N ILE A 55 -17.69 11.74 13.27
CA ILE A 55 -18.28 11.02 14.40
C ILE A 55 -17.22 10.12 15.01
N PRO A 56 -16.62 10.48 16.16
CA PRO A 56 -15.64 9.62 16.82
C PRO A 56 -16.29 8.37 17.40
N HIS A 57 -15.55 7.29 17.38
CA HIS A 57 -15.93 6.02 18.01
C HIS A 57 -14.70 5.33 18.65
N SER A 58 -14.92 4.20 19.30
CA SER A 58 -13.90 3.50 20.10
C SER A 58 -12.59 3.15 19.37
N ARG A 59 -12.60 3.08 18.03
CA ARG A 59 -11.44 2.67 17.22
C ARG A 59 -11.08 3.64 16.10
N GLY A 60 -11.62 4.86 16.11
CA GLY A 60 -11.38 5.81 15.05
C GLY A 60 -12.50 6.82 14.90
N ALA A 61 -12.88 7.13 13.69
CA ALA A 61 -13.99 8.02 13.39
C ALA A 61 -14.74 7.59 12.12
N TYR A 62 -16.00 8.00 12.01
CA TYR A 62 -16.77 7.98 10.78
C TYR A 62 -16.90 9.37 10.20
N ARG A 63 -16.89 9.50 8.90
CA ARG A 63 -17.50 10.63 8.21
C ARG A 63 -18.91 10.27 7.80
N PHE A 64 -19.81 11.18 8.08
CA PHE A 64 -21.24 10.99 7.90
C PHE A 64 -21.84 12.07 7.00
N LEU A 65 -22.59 11.64 6.00
CA LEU A 65 -23.59 12.40 5.26
C LEU A 65 -24.90 11.61 5.25
N PRO A 66 -26.06 12.23 5.04
CA PRO A 66 -27.30 11.50 4.82
C PRO A 66 -27.13 10.46 3.70
N GLY A 67 -27.29 9.18 4.05
CA GLY A 67 -27.10 8.06 3.12
C GLY A 67 -25.67 7.54 2.96
N LEU A 68 -24.67 8.17 3.57
CA LEU A 68 -23.26 7.74 3.51
C LEU A 68 -22.65 7.69 4.91
N VAL A 69 -22.12 6.54 5.27
CA VAL A 69 -21.31 6.36 6.49
C VAL A 69 -20.02 5.67 6.08
N GLU A 70 -18.92 6.32 6.28
CA GLU A 70 -17.61 5.77 5.94
C GLU A 70 -16.66 5.86 7.13
N SER A 71 -15.93 4.76 7.37
CA SER A 71 -14.86 4.75 8.37
C SER A 71 -13.66 5.52 7.82
N ILE A 72 -13.22 6.52 8.56
CA ILE A 72 -12.01 7.29 8.31
C ILE A 72 -10.94 7.02 9.38
N GLY A 73 -11.04 5.88 10.05
CA GLY A 73 -10.11 5.49 11.09
C GLY A 73 -8.75 5.08 10.55
N LEU A 74 -7.76 5.06 11.45
CA LEU A 74 -6.39 4.64 11.17
C LEU A 74 -6.26 3.15 10.82
N GLU A 75 -7.30 2.36 11.04
CA GLU A 75 -7.29 0.90 10.94
C GLU A 75 -6.96 0.36 9.53
N LYS A 76 -7.16 1.15 8.48
CA LYS A 76 -7.02 0.69 7.09
C LYS A 76 -5.68 1.04 6.45
N GLU A 77 -4.89 1.92 7.06
CA GLU A 77 -3.79 2.56 6.34
C GLU A 77 -2.40 2.24 6.88
N LEU A 78 -2.33 1.72 8.10
CA LEU A 78 -1.05 1.52 8.74
C LEU A 78 -0.74 0.03 8.86
N THR A 79 0.08 -0.44 7.91
CA THR A 79 1.07 -1.51 8.06
C THR A 79 0.63 -2.88 8.60
N ASN A 80 1.38 -3.91 8.26
CA ASN A 80 1.37 -5.23 8.89
C ASN A 80 1.78 -5.21 10.38
N GLU A 81 2.24 -4.10 10.89
CA GLU A 81 2.38 -3.87 12.32
C GLU A 81 0.98 -3.60 12.87
N SER A 82 0.69 -4.12 14.06
CA SER A 82 -0.62 -3.97 14.71
C SER A 82 -1.22 -2.60 14.44
N PRO A 83 -2.44 -2.53 13.93
CA PRO A 83 -3.03 -1.26 13.56
C PRO A 83 -2.95 -0.31 14.76
N VAL A 84 -2.47 0.90 14.55
CA VAL A 84 -2.51 1.95 15.57
C VAL A 84 -3.98 2.22 15.83
N SER A 85 -4.53 1.50 16.78
CA SER A 85 -5.90 1.75 17.23
C SER A 85 -5.86 2.80 18.31
N GLY A 86 -6.56 3.88 18.10
CA GLY A 86 -6.65 4.96 19.05
C GLY A 86 -8.03 5.57 19.07
N ARG A 87 -8.28 6.37 20.10
CA ARG A 87 -9.54 7.07 20.28
C ARG A 87 -9.37 8.55 19.99
N PHE A 88 -10.13 9.08 19.05
CA PHE A 88 -10.25 10.52 18.88
C PHE A 88 -11.06 11.14 20.01
N LYS A 89 -10.53 12.19 20.61
CA LYS A 89 -11.15 12.92 21.71
C LYS A 89 -11.78 14.23 21.26
N ALA A 90 -11.20 14.90 20.29
CA ALA A 90 -11.68 16.15 19.72
C ALA A 90 -11.22 16.30 18.28
N PHE A 91 -11.91 17.15 17.54
CA PHE A 91 -11.54 17.55 16.19
C PHE A 91 -11.54 19.08 16.08
N ALA A 92 -10.75 19.57 15.13
CA ALA A 92 -10.79 20.94 14.66
C ALA A 92 -10.55 20.94 13.14
N THR A 93 -11.00 21.98 12.42
CA THR A 93 -10.86 22.07 10.98
C THR A 93 -10.73 23.50 10.50
N ASP A 94 -10.01 23.68 9.41
CA ASP A 94 -10.05 24.89 8.57
C ASP A 94 -10.78 24.64 7.24
N ASN A 95 -11.53 23.53 7.14
CA ASN A 95 -12.23 23.01 5.96
C ASN A 95 -11.32 22.47 4.84
N GLN A 96 -10.01 22.63 4.92
CA GLN A 96 -9.03 21.94 4.06
C GLN A 96 -8.42 20.77 4.78
N TRP A 97 -8.11 20.96 6.06
CA TRP A 97 -7.51 19.97 6.92
C TRP A 97 -8.41 19.63 8.10
N LEU A 98 -8.57 18.34 8.34
CA LEU A 98 -9.17 17.84 9.55
C LEU A 98 -8.06 17.49 10.55
N LEU A 99 -8.09 18.14 11.69
CA LEU A 99 -7.16 17.88 12.80
C LEU A 99 -7.89 17.04 13.83
N GLY A 100 -7.26 15.97 14.30
CA GLY A 100 -7.84 15.06 15.29
C GLY A 100 -6.91 14.85 16.48
N LEU A 101 -7.43 15.02 17.68
CA LEU A 101 -6.72 14.71 18.93
C LEU A 101 -6.89 13.22 19.23
N LEU A 102 -5.85 12.43 19.00
CA LEU A 102 -5.85 10.98 19.10
C LEU A 102 -5.12 10.52 20.38
N THR A 103 -5.76 9.64 21.13
CA THR A 103 -5.13 8.97 22.27
C THR A 103 -4.85 7.50 21.92
N VAL A 104 -3.59 7.07 22.06
CA VAL A 104 -3.12 5.70 21.85
C VAL A 104 -2.42 5.25 23.12
N GLY A 105 -3.08 4.41 23.91
CA GLY A 105 -2.57 4.07 25.24
C GLY A 105 -2.44 5.30 26.14
N ALA A 106 -1.25 5.59 26.59
CA ALA A 106 -0.92 6.78 27.41
C ALA A 106 -0.41 7.96 26.58
N THR A 107 -0.28 7.81 25.26
CA THR A 107 0.30 8.82 24.36
C THR A 107 -0.80 9.59 23.63
N ILE A 108 -0.61 10.88 23.48
CA ILE A 108 -1.55 11.76 22.79
C ILE A 108 -0.87 12.35 21.54
N TYR A 109 -1.58 12.29 20.43
CA TYR A 109 -1.14 12.84 19.16
C TYR A 109 -2.14 13.83 18.60
N ILE A 110 -1.68 14.87 17.94
CA ILE A 110 -2.49 15.62 17.00
C ILE A 110 -2.23 15.01 15.63
N MET A 111 -3.26 14.44 15.06
CA MET A 111 -3.29 13.86 13.74
C MET A 111 -3.83 14.86 12.75
N MET A 112 -3.36 14.80 11.52
CA MET A 112 -3.82 15.66 10.45
C MET A 112 -4.28 14.81 9.26
N ALA A 113 -5.44 15.12 8.70
CA ALA A 113 -5.95 14.43 7.52
C ALA A 113 -6.52 15.39 6.49
N ARG A 114 -6.47 14.97 5.23
CA ARG A 114 -7.17 15.61 4.13
C ARG A 114 -7.69 14.60 3.14
N ASP A 115 -8.68 14.96 2.36
CA ASP A 115 -9.10 14.18 1.22
C ASP A 115 -8.01 14.14 0.15
N ARG A 116 -7.69 12.95 -0.33
CA ARG A 116 -6.57 12.71 -1.27
C ARG A 116 -6.82 13.27 -2.67
N ARG A 117 -8.08 13.50 -3.04
CA ARG A 117 -8.44 14.02 -4.36
C ARG A 117 -8.62 15.53 -4.28
N GLY A 118 -7.63 16.24 -4.79
CA GLY A 118 -7.66 17.70 -4.85
C GLY A 118 -8.91 18.21 -5.57
N GLY A 119 -9.80 18.81 -4.85
CA GLY A 119 -10.86 19.65 -5.35
C GLY A 119 -12.27 19.08 -5.36
N GLU A 120 -12.49 17.78 -5.24
CA GLU A 120 -13.86 17.25 -5.09
C GLU A 120 -14.08 16.71 -3.68
N PRO A 121 -14.90 17.35 -2.85
CA PRO A 121 -15.26 16.82 -1.54
C PRO A 121 -16.00 15.49 -1.72
N GLY A 122 -15.50 14.42 -1.12
CA GLY A 122 -16.35 13.28 -0.88
C GLY A 122 -16.01 11.94 -1.46
N PHE A 123 -14.93 11.75 -2.21
CA PHE A 123 -14.70 10.48 -2.88
C PHE A 123 -13.27 9.92 -2.76
N GLY A 124 -12.67 10.00 -1.59
CA GLY A 124 -11.38 9.37 -1.36
C GLY A 124 -11.14 9.01 0.10
N PRO A 125 -10.31 8.03 0.41
CA PRO A 125 -9.92 7.77 1.78
C PRO A 125 -9.22 9.02 2.35
N MET A 126 -9.62 9.43 3.56
CA MET A 126 -8.84 10.39 4.33
C MET A 126 -7.55 9.73 4.77
N ILE A 127 -6.43 10.39 4.50
CA ILE A 127 -5.12 9.91 4.95
C ILE A 127 -4.74 10.71 6.18
N TRP A 128 -4.44 9.97 7.24
CA TRP A 128 -3.99 10.54 8.48
C TRP A 128 -2.46 10.54 8.56
N ASP A 129 -1.89 11.70 8.85
CA ASP A 129 -0.47 11.84 9.20
C ASP A 129 -0.37 12.28 10.67
N THR A 130 0.60 11.75 11.40
CA THR A 130 0.93 12.27 12.73
C THR A 130 1.60 13.63 12.55
N TRP A 131 1.00 14.65 13.16
CA TRP A 131 1.49 16.01 13.04
C TRP A 131 2.31 16.45 14.24
N VAL A 132 1.76 16.22 15.42
CA VAL A 132 2.41 16.58 16.69
C VAL A 132 2.22 15.46 17.70
N TRP A 133 3.27 15.13 18.39
CA TRP A 133 3.22 14.35 19.61
C TRP A 133 3.14 15.30 20.81
N LEU A 134 2.17 15.09 21.70
CA LEU A 134 2.03 15.86 22.91
C LEU A 134 2.64 15.09 24.09
N ASP A 135 3.54 15.73 24.79
CA ASP A 135 4.03 15.25 26.08
C ASP A 135 2.98 15.60 27.16
N SER A 136 1.87 14.90 27.09
CA SER A 136 0.68 15.12 27.92
C SER A 136 0.00 13.80 28.18
N THR A 137 -0.53 13.60 29.37
CA THR A 137 -1.29 12.41 29.75
C THR A 137 -2.80 12.62 29.68
N ALA A 138 -3.26 13.87 29.60
CA ALA A 138 -4.68 14.21 29.55
C ALA A 138 -4.93 15.41 28.64
N SER A 139 -5.47 15.16 27.46
CA SER A 139 -5.99 16.18 26.57
C SER A 139 -7.36 15.75 26.06
N GLN A 140 -8.38 16.60 26.15
CA GLN A 140 -9.78 16.27 25.86
C GLN A 140 -10.43 17.24 24.89
N ALA A 141 -9.79 18.37 24.61
CA ALA A 141 -10.38 19.45 23.84
C ALA A 141 -9.36 20.05 22.87
N MET A 142 -9.85 20.44 21.71
CA MET A 142 -9.08 21.14 20.70
C MET A 142 -9.97 22.16 19.98
N HIS A 143 -9.40 23.30 19.62
CA HIS A 143 -10.12 24.38 18.93
C HIS A 143 -9.18 25.14 17.99
N LEU A 144 -9.59 25.30 16.75
CA LEU A 144 -8.90 26.14 15.79
C LEU A 144 -9.48 27.57 15.83
N SER A 145 -8.64 28.53 16.19
CA SER A 145 -9.00 29.96 16.17
C SER A 145 -8.38 30.64 14.96
N THR A 146 -9.22 31.19 14.12
CA THR A 146 -8.84 32.02 12.97
C THR A 146 -8.89 33.53 13.30
N LEU A 147 -9.20 33.89 14.55
CA LEU A 147 -9.28 35.29 14.99
C LEU A 147 -7.90 35.95 15.14
N THR A 148 -6.84 35.17 15.11
CA THR A 148 -5.45 35.68 15.17
C THR A 148 -4.75 35.44 13.86
N SER A 149 -3.80 36.27 13.51
CA SER A 149 -2.89 36.08 12.38
C SER A 149 -1.47 35.91 12.92
N PRO A 150 -0.82 34.76 12.77
CA PRO A 150 -1.34 33.52 12.18
C PRO A 150 -2.44 32.85 13.02
N PRO A 151 -3.26 31.97 12.42
CA PRO A 151 -4.25 31.16 13.13
C PRO A 151 -3.59 30.30 14.23
N ARG A 152 -4.36 29.93 15.25
CA ARG A 152 -3.83 29.11 16.37
C ARG A 152 -4.70 27.91 16.61
N LEU A 153 -4.05 26.74 16.69
CA LEU A 153 -4.68 25.52 17.18
C LEU A 153 -4.47 25.45 18.70
N TRP A 154 -5.54 25.62 19.43
CA TRP A 154 -5.56 25.52 20.90
C TRP A 154 -5.90 24.10 21.30
N PHE A 155 -5.26 23.59 22.35
CA PHE A 155 -5.57 22.26 22.92
C PHE A 155 -5.28 22.24 24.42
N GLY A 156 -5.99 21.33 25.09
CA GLY A 156 -5.69 21.04 26.49
C GLY A 156 -4.36 20.28 26.58
N ASN A 157 -3.54 20.62 27.56
CA ASN A 157 -2.26 19.98 27.84
C ASN A 157 -2.18 19.76 29.33
N ASP A 158 -2.65 18.63 29.83
CA ASP A 158 -2.89 18.33 31.25
C ASP A 158 -3.74 19.41 31.91
N ASN A 159 -3.16 20.17 32.85
CA ASN A 159 -3.83 21.25 33.56
C ASN A 159 -3.69 22.62 32.87
N ASN A 160 -3.06 22.68 31.70
CA ASN A 160 -2.79 23.89 30.96
C ASN A 160 -3.54 23.95 29.64
N ILE A 161 -3.61 25.15 29.08
CA ILE A 161 -4.04 25.37 27.70
C ILE A 161 -2.81 25.80 26.91
N SER A 162 -2.50 25.02 25.87
CA SER A 162 -1.39 25.29 24.96
C SER A 162 -1.92 25.61 23.56
N TYR A 163 -1.08 26.20 22.72
CA TYR A 163 -1.43 26.43 21.32
C TYR A 163 -0.22 26.25 20.41
N ILE A 164 -0.54 25.92 19.16
CA ILE A 164 0.41 25.88 18.04
C ILE A 164 0.01 26.98 17.07
N LYS A 165 0.94 27.83 16.66
CA LYS A 165 0.73 28.76 15.56
C LYS A 165 0.75 27.98 14.24
N LEU A 166 -0.24 28.26 13.39
CA LEU A 166 -0.32 27.65 12.06
C LEU A 166 0.26 28.62 11.03
N SER A 167 0.86 28.09 9.96
CA SER A 167 1.25 28.93 8.83
C SER A 167 0.02 29.52 8.13
N ALA A 168 0.21 30.64 7.42
CA ALA A 168 -0.86 31.26 6.63
C ALA A 168 -1.33 30.34 5.47
N SER A 169 -0.53 29.35 5.07
CA SER A 169 -0.89 28.31 4.12
C SER A 169 -1.36 27.06 4.88
N ALA A 170 -2.63 26.93 4.97
CA ALA A 170 -3.44 25.81 5.47
C ALA A 170 -2.71 24.59 6.05
N GLY A 171 -2.93 24.31 7.33
CA GLY A 171 -2.67 23.00 7.95
C GLY A 171 -1.22 22.70 8.34
N ALA A 172 -0.28 23.59 8.11
CA ALA A 172 1.10 23.41 8.56
C ALA A 172 1.41 24.29 9.77
N PRO A 173 2.27 23.85 10.72
CA PRO A 173 2.76 24.73 11.77
C PRO A 173 3.58 25.87 11.18
N ASP A 174 3.61 27.00 11.88
CA ASP A 174 4.51 28.09 11.51
C ASP A 174 5.96 27.71 11.87
N VAL A 175 6.66 27.16 10.91
CA VAL A 175 8.07 26.73 11.06
C VAL A 175 9.02 27.89 11.35
N ASN A 176 8.61 29.14 11.10
CA ASN A 176 9.37 30.32 11.40
C ASN A 176 9.13 30.83 12.84
N ASP A 177 8.21 30.23 13.59
CA ASP A 177 8.05 30.55 15.01
C ASP A 177 9.30 30.07 15.78
N PRO A 178 10.03 30.97 16.46
CA PRO A 178 11.24 30.60 17.21
C PRO A 178 10.96 29.61 18.35
N ALA A 179 9.70 29.44 18.74
CA ALA A 179 9.30 28.43 19.69
C ALA A 179 9.00 27.07 19.05
N TYR A 180 8.91 27.00 17.74
CA TYR A 180 8.66 25.74 17.03
C TYR A 180 9.86 24.80 17.15
N ARG A 181 9.58 23.52 17.40
CA ARG A 181 10.60 22.48 17.50
C ARG A 181 10.16 21.27 16.66
N PHE A 182 11.08 20.77 15.86
CA PHE A 182 10.89 19.54 15.11
C PHE A 182 11.12 18.31 15.98
N ALA A 183 10.49 17.20 15.63
CA ALA A 183 10.84 15.92 16.22
C ALA A 183 12.27 15.54 15.80
N VAL A 184 13.08 15.08 16.74
CA VAL A 184 14.43 14.56 16.46
C VAL A 184 14.41 13.11 16.00
N ASN A 185 13.32 12.40 16.28
CA ASN A 185 13.09 11.03 15.86
C ASN A 185 11.66 10.90 15.34
N GLY A 186 11.46 10.08 14.36
CA GLY A 186 10.14 9.80 13.82
C GLY A 186 10.18 8.68 12.79
N GLN A 187 9.03 8.14 12.50
CA GLN A 187 8.89 7.10 11.47
C GLN A 187 7.76 7.49 10.53
N ARG A 188 7.99 7.33 9.24
CA ARG A 188 6.98 7.49 8.22
C ARG A 188 6.92 6.25 7.37
N TYR A 189 5.72 5.72 7.19
CA TYR A 189 5.45 4.56 6.36
C TYR A 189 4.81 5.02 5.06
N THR A 190 5.17 4.37 3.97
CA THR A 190 4.47 4.54 2.70
C THR A 190 3.29 3.61 2.61
N ASN A 191 2.43 3.82 1.63
CA ASN A 191 1.48 2.80 1.21
C ASN A 191 2.24 1.60 0.63
N LYS A 192 1.55 0.47 0.53
CA LYS A 192 2.03 -0.71 -0.19
C LYS A 192 1.93 -0.45 -1.70
N TYR A 193 3.04 -0.60 -2.39
CA TYR A 193 3.12 -0.41 -3.83
C TYR A 193 2.96 -1.75 -4.54
N THR A 194 1.82 -1.95 -5.19
CA THR A 194 1.52 -3.13 -6.02
C THR A 194 1.80 -2.88 -7.50
N PHE A 195 2.01 -1.62 -7.90
CA PHE A 195 2.22 -1.17 -9.28
C PHE A 195 1.11 -1.63 -10.24
N GLY A 196 -0.10 -1.83 -9.71
CA GLY A 196 -1.26 -2.23 -10.51
C GLY A 196 -1.22 -3.66 -11.06
N ASP A 197 -0.25 -4.47 -10.63
CA ASP A 197 -0.06 -5.84 -11.08
C ASP A 197 0.03 -6.80 -9.89
N TRP A 198 -0.70 -7.92 -9.96
CA TRP A 198 -0.73 -8.96 -8.93
C TRP A 198 0.43 -9.97 -9.03
N ARG A 199 1.19 -9.94 -10.13
CA ARG A 199 2.36 -10.82 -10.35
C ARG A 199 3.51 -10.45 -9.44
N ASP A 200 4.40 -11.42 -9.21
CA ASP A 200 5.67 -11.16 -8.56
C ASP A 200 6.51 -10.19 -9.38
N LYS A 201 7.18 -9.29 -8.71
CA LYS A 201 8.02 -8.24 -9.27
C LYS A 201 9.39 -8.27 -8.60
N ASP A 202 10.39 -7.94 -9.35
CA ASP A 202 11.68 -7.56 -8.84
C ASP A 202 11.62 -6.06 -8.50
N PHE A 203 12.07 -5.70 -7.31
CA PHE A 203 12.18 -4.32 -6.85
C PHE A 203 13.65 -3.90 -6.87
N PRO A 204 14.18 -3.46 -8.03
CA PRO A 204 15.63 -3.31 -8.21
C PRO A 204 16.21 -2.13 -7.45
N LYS A 205 15.42 -1.07 -7.25
CA LYS A 205 15.92 0.16 -6.63
C LYS A 205 14.81 1.04 -6.07
N VAL A 206 15.23 1.95 -5.21
CA VAL A 206 14.45 3.11 -4.77
C VAL A 206 15.28 4.38 -4.93
N VAL A 207 14.63 5.45 -5.37
CA VAL A 207 15.23 6.78 -5.50
C VAL A 207 14.62 7.70 -4.46
N VAL A 208 15.47 8.43 -3.75
CA VAL A 208 15.06 9.35 -2.67
C VAL A 208 15.83 10.65 -2.83
N VAL A 209 15.17 11.78 -2.66
CA VAL A 209 15.82 13.08 -2.67
C VAL A 209 15.76 13.68 -1.27
N GLY A 210 16.94 13.82 -0.68
CA GLY A 210 17.16 14.53 0.57
C GLY A 210 17.27 16.02 0.34
N LYS A 211 16.81 16.79 1.32
CA LYS A 211 16.91 18.25 1.38
C LYS A 211 17.17 18.74 2.79
N GLY A 212 17.71 19.94 2.88
CA GLY A 212 17.90 20.62 4.16
C GLY A 212 19.20 20.23 4.85
N THR A 213 19.22 20.32 6.16
CA THR A 213 20.44 20.10 6.95
C THR A 213 20.65 18.61 7.21
N LEU A 214 21.14 17.89 6.22
CA LEU A 214 21.51 16.48 6.32
C LEU A 214 22.97 16.32 6.73
N SER A 215 23.28 15.29 7.53
CA SER A 215 24.62 14.97 8.00
C SER A 215 24.69 13.54 8.55
N ALA A 216 25.88 13.09 8.94
CA ALA A 216 26.06 11.78 9.57
C ALA A 216 25.24 11.58 10.86
N THR A 217 24.83 12.65 11.56
CA THR A 217 24.02 12.64 12.78
C THR A 217 22.57 13.10 12.55
N ARG A 218 22.26 13.52 11.31
CA ARG A 218 20.96 14.03 10.87
C ARG A 218 20.62 13.48 9.51
N TYR A 219 19.82 12.44 9.46
CA TYR A 219 19.57 11.67 8.25
C TYR A 219 18.24 10.93 8.29
N TRP A 220 17.88 10.34 7.17
CA TRP A 220 16.80 9.40 7.08
C TRP A 220 17.34 7.99 6.79
N ASP A 221 17.02 7.02 7.65
CA ASP A 221 17.19 5.60 7.29
C ASP A 221 16.03 5.17 6.42
N VAL A 222 16.35 4.52 5.31
CA VAL A 222 15.37 3.94 4.39
C VAL A 222 15.30 2.44 4.64
N ASN A 223 14.11 1.96 4.94
CA ASN A 223 13.87 0.53 5.14
C ASN A 223 12.76 0.09 4.19
N TYR A 224 12.77 -1.17 3.80
CA TYR A 224 11.73 -1.75 2.95
C TYR A 224 11.24 -3.09 3.49
N SER A 225 10.01 -3.44 3.13
CA SER A 225 9.38 -4.73 3.41
C SER A 225 8.69 -5.22 2.14
N VAL A 226 8.97 -6.44 1.73
CA VAL A 226 8.32 -7.10 0.59
C VAL A 226 7.31 -8.10 1.13
N ASP A 227 6.07 -8.07 0.61
CA ASP A 227 4.97 -8.96 0.99
C ASP A 227 4.73 -9.04 2.51
N GLY A 228 5.03 -7.96 3.24
CA GLY A 228 4.88 -7.91 4.69
C GLY A 228 5.94 -8.68 5.48
N ALA A 229 7.06 -9.03 4.86
CA ALA A 229 8.21 -9.60 5.56
C ALA A 229 8.82 -8.60 6.56
N ALA A 230 9.79 -9.07 7.36
CA ALA A 230 10.55 -8.21 8.26
C ALA A 230 11.21 -7.04 7.51
N TRP A 231 11.30 -5.89 8.18
CA TRP A 231 11.94 -4.70 7.61
C TRP A 231 13.43 -4.93 7.36
N ALA A 232 13.85 -4.69 6.13
CA ALA A 232 15.25 -4.73 5.71
C ALA A 232 15.77 -3.30 5.52
N ALA A 233 17.01 -3.07 5.91
CA ALA A 233 17.66 -1.75 5.89
C ALA A 233 18.91 -1.71 5.00
N LEU A 234 19.30 -2.84 4.38
CA LEU A 234 20.54 -2.97 3.63
C LEU A 234 20.26 -2.96 2.12
N ASP A 235 21.13 -2.28 1.39
CA ASP A 235 21.18 -2.32 -0.07
C ASP A 235 21.83 -3.63 -0.58
N ILE A 236 22.01 -3.74 -1.90
CA ILE A 236 22.61 -4.91 -2.55
C ILE A 236 24.07 -5.15 -2.12
N ASP A 237 24.79 -4.11 -1.73
CA ASP A 237 26.18 -4.17 -1.29
C ASP A 237 26.31 -4.39 0.22
N GLY A 238 25.18 -4.51 0.93
CA GLY A 238 25.14 -4.69 2.38
C GLY A 238 25.33 -3.40 3.18
N ASN A 239 25.23 -2.24 2.54
CA ASN A 239 25.31 -0.96 3.22
C ASN A 239 23.93 -0.52 3.74
N THR A 240 23.90 0.19 4.87
CA THR A 240 22.68 0.81 5.35
C THR A 240 22.22 1.92 4.40
N MET A 241 20.97 1.88 3.98
CA MET A 241 20.40 2.88 3.10
C MET A 241 20.11 4.16 3.88
N LYS A 242 21.01 5.14 3.78
CA LYS A 242 20.93 6.44 4.46
C LYS A 242 20.86 7.59 3.49
N VAL A 243 19.97 8.55 3.79
CA VAL A 243 19.92 9.85 3.13
C VAL A 243 20.51 10.86 4.10
N ASP A 244 21.82 11.07 4.04
CA ASP A 244 22.63 11.89 4.95
C ASP A 244 23.28 13.11 4.29
N SER A 245 22.94 13.35 3.04
CA SER A 245 23.39 14.52 2.28
C SER A 245 22.27 15.05 1.38
N ASP A 246 22.39 16.31 0.99
CA ASP A 246 21.46 16.96 0.08
C ASP A 246 21.58 16.38 -1.34
N GLY A 247 20.47 16.17 -2.02
CA GLY A 247 20.42 15.68 -3.39
C GLY A 247 19.80 14.30 -3.56
N LEU A 248 20.11 13.69 -4.70
CA LEU A 248 19.54 12.43 -5.14
C LEU A 248 20.34 11.25 -4.60
N HIS A 249 19.65 10.34 -3.92
CA HIS A 249 20.17 9.06 -3.47
C HIS A 249 19.46 7.92 -4.22
N THR A 250 20.24 6.98 -4.73
CA THR A 250 19.71 5.76 -5.37
C THR A 250 20.21 4.57 -4.58
N PHE A 251 19.28 3.80 -4.04
CA PHE A 251 19.58 2.56 -3.31
C PHE A 251 19.16 1.38 -4.18
N TYR A 252 20.09 0.47 -4.46
CA TYR A 252 19.80 -0.78 -5.15
C TYR A 252 19.45 -1.85 -4.14
N LEU A 253 18.27 -2.43 -4.29
CA LEU A 253 17.81 -3.47 -3.38
C LEU A 253 18.43 -4.82 -3.74
N PRO A 254 18.60 -5.75 -2.76
CA PRO A 254 19.10 -7.09 -3.02
C PRO A 254 18.24 -7.83 -4.05
N LEU A 255 18.87 -8.74 -4.79
CA LEU A 255 18.18 -9.59 -5.79
C LEU A 255 17.07 -10.47 -5.19
N THR A 256 17.01 -10.59 -3.87
CA THR A 256 15.96 -11.27 -3.12
C THR A 256 14.73 -10.40 -2.86
N ALA A 257 14.79 -9.10 -3.21
CA ALA A 257 13.66 -8.18 -3.08
C ALA A 257 12.61 -8.44 -4.18
N ILE A 258 11.99 -9.61 -4.12
CA ILE A 258 11.02 -10.12 -5.09
C ILE A 258 9.71 -10.41 -4.35
N GLY A 259 8.59 -9.91 -4.88
CA GLY A 259 7.27 -10.14 -4.33
C GLY A 259 6.18 -9.39 -5.07
N ARG A 260 4.97 -9.40 -4.53
CA ARG A 260 3.78 -8.76 -5.12
C ARG A 260 3.67 -7.29 -4.77
N GLU A 261 4.10 -6.94 -3.58
CA GLU A 261 4.03 -5.59 -3.05
C GLU A 261 5.30 -5.23 -2.28
N VAL A 262 5.65 -3.96 -2.29
CA VAL A 262 6.73 -3.42 -1.48
C VAL A 262 6.22 -2.21 -0.69
N GLN A 263 6.68 -2.10 0.55
CA GLN A 263 6.41 -0.96 1.41
C GLN A 263 7.73 -0.39 1.93
N PHE A 264 7.79 0.92 2.11
CA PHE A 264 8.96 1.59 2.64
C PHE A 264 8.64 2.27 3.97
N ARG A 265 9.65 2.30 4.83
CA ARG A 265 9.65 3.01 6.08
C ARG A 265 10.86 3.94 6.12
N PHE A 266 10.62 5.19 6.42
CA PHE A 266 11.63 6.21 6.62
C PHE A 266 11.74 6.50 8.11
N ASN A 267 12.92 6.27 8.69
CA ASN A 267 13.19 6.62 10.09
C ASN A 267 13.99 7.90 10.13
N LEU A 268 13.42 8.92 10.74
CA LEU A 268 14.12 10.17 11.02
C LEU A 268 15.08 9.95 12.18
N VAL A 269 16.33 10.31 11.98
CA VAL A 269 17.35 10.42 13.02
C VAL A 269 17.92 11.82 13.01
N GLY A 270 17.80 12.52 14.13
CA GLY A 270 18.24 13.91 14.25
C GLY A 270 18.91 14.21 15.59
N ASP A 271 19.81 15.15 15.57
CA ASP A 271 20.49 15.70 16.76
C ASP A 271 20.06 17.14 17.07
N SER A 272 19.20 17.72 16.21
CA SER A 272 18.68 19.06 16.38
C SER A 272 17.19 19.11 16.11
N ASN A 273 16.48 19.87 16.90
CA ASN A 273 15.05 20.12 16.76
C ASN A 273 14.74 21.49 16.09
N THR A 274 15.75 22.19 15.59
CA THR A 274 15.59 23.48 14.89
C THR A 274 15.72 23.34 13.38
N ASP A 275 16.54 22.39 12.91
CA ASP A 275 16.85 22.18 11.49
C ASP A 275 16.61 20.71 11.13
N PRO A 276 15.41 20.31 10.75
CA PRO A 276 15.13 18.92 10.42
C PRO A 276 15.68 18.58 9.05
N PRO A 277 16.09 17.31 8.83
CA PRO A 277 16.29 16.80 7.49
C PRO A 277 14.94 16.64 6.78
N GLU A 278 14.89 16.94 5.50
CA GLU A 278 13.69 16.85 4.68
C GLU A 278 13.83 15.76 3.62
N LEU A 279 12.70 15.09 3.31
CA LEU A 279 12.56 14.26 2.12
C LEU A 279 11.64 14.97 1.15
N SER A 280 12.17 15.34 -0.02
CA SER A 280 11.40 16.07 -1.02
C SER A 280 10.80 15.18 -2.11
N TYR A 281 11.38 14.02 -2.32
CA TYR A 281 10.95 13.10 -3.37
C TYR A 281 11.27 11.64 -2.99
N PHE A 282 10.43 10.74 -3.47
CA PHE A 282 10.59 9.31 -3.29
C PHE A 282 9.96 8.57 -4.46
N GLU A 283 10.69 7.63 -5.05
CA GLU A 283 10.21 6.83 -6.18
C GLU A 283 10.72 5.39 -6.11
N PRO A 284 9.85 4.41 -5.86
CA PRO A 284 10.18 2.99 -5.95
C PRO A 284 10.06 2.49 -7.39
N PHE A 285 10.90 1.53 -7.76
CA PHE A 285 10.89 0.89 -9.07
C PHE A 285 10.53 -0.57 -8.94
N ALA A 286 9.78 -1.09 -9.92
CA ALA A 286 9.43 -2.48 -10.02
C ALA A 286 9.53 -2.97 -11.46
N VAL A 287 10.05 -4.17 -11.63
CA VAL A 287 10.09 -4.88 -12.90
C VAL A 287 9.26 -6.15 -12.75
N PRO A 288 8.16 -6.31 -13.50
CA PRO A 288 7.37 -7.53 -13.45
C PRO A 288 8.26 -8.73 -13.81
N GLN A 289 8.29 -9.73 -12.95
CA GLN A 289 8.91 -10.99 -13.32
C GLN A 289 8.05 -11.66 -14.37
N SER A 290 8.56 -11.76 -15.58
CA SER A 290 8.00 -12.71 -16.53
C SER A 290 8.25 -14.10 -15.92
N LYS A 291 7.20 -14.86 -15.64
CA LYS A 291 7.38 -16.29 -15.40
C LYS A 291 8.08 -16.81 -16.64
N LYS A 292 9.37 -17.10 -16.51
CA LYS A 292 10.08 -17.86 -17.54
C LYS A 292 9.39 -19.21 -17.59
N ILE A 293 8.54 -19.39 -18.56
CA ILE A 293 7.98 -20.70 -18.85
C ILE A 293 9.07 -21.36 -19.70
N PRO A 294 9.78 -22.38 -19.21
CA PRO A 294 10.77 -23.06 -20.03
C PRO A 294 10.04 -23.69 -21.22
N ILE A 295 10.40 -23.26 -22.41
CA ILE A 295 9.99 -23.90 -23.66
C ILE A 295 11.18 -24.70 -24.13
N ASN A 296 11.02 -26.00 -24.19
CA ASN A 296 12.03 -26.90 -24.74
C ASN A 296 11.72 -27.05 -26.23
N VAL A 297 12.69 -26.70 -27.06
CA VAL A 297 12.58 -26.88 -28.50
C VAL A 297 13.33 -28.16 -28.83
N VAL A 298 12.60 -29.12 -29.41
CA VAL A 298 13.12 -30.42 -29.83
C VAL A 298 12.99 -30.56 -31.33
N GLN A 299 14.07 -30.93 -31.99
CA GLN A 299 14.03 -31.29 -33.40
C GLN A 299 13.90 -32.82 -33.54
N LEU A 300 12.87 -33.24 -34.22
CA LEU A 300 12.59 -34.62 -34.48
C LEU A 300 12.81 -34.93 -35.98
N HIS A 301 13.55 -35.98 -36.26
CA HIS A 301 13.73 -36.52 -37.60
C HIS A 301 12.82 -37.72 -37.76
N LEU A 302 11.78 -37.56 -38.55
CA LEU A 302 10.77 -38.59 -38.80
C LEU A 302 11.20 -39.37 -40.03
N VAL A 303 11.55 -40.64 -39.81
CA VAL A 303 12.09 -41.56 -40.85
C VAL A 303 11.31 -42.87 -40.87
N ARG A 304 11.28 -43.50 -42.00
CA ARG A 304 10.71 -44.84 -42.12
C ARG A 304 11.53 -45.86 -41.36
N GLY A 305 10.86 -46.79 -40.68
CA GLY A 305 11.52 -47.91 -40.02
C GLY A 305 12.13 -47.57 -38.65
N ALA A 306 11.87 -46.37 -38.12
CA ALA A 306 12.16 -46.09 -36.70
C ALA A 306 11.41 -47.10 -35.82
N ARG A 307 12.02 -47.53 -34.72
CA ARG A 307 11.37 -48.40 -33.73
C ARG A 307 11.06 -47.60 -32.47
N TYR A 308 9.83 -47.76 -31.98
CA TYR A 308 9.49 -47.26 -30.66
C TYR A 308 10.20 -48.06 -29.56
N ASP A 309 10.39 -47.50 -28.41
CA ASP A 309 10.96 -48.19 -27.21
C ASP A 309 10.15 -49.45 -26.84
N THR A 310 8.89 -49.55 -27.29
CA THR A 310 8.03 -50.73 -27.14
C THR A 310 8.42 -51.89 -28.06
N GLY A 311 9.36 -51.68 -29.02
CA GLY A 311 9.76 -52.65 -30.03
C GLY A 311 8.83 -52.72 -31.25
N GLN A 312 7.77 -51.94 -31.29
CA GLN A 312 6.92 -51.84 -32.47
C GLN A 312 7.59 -50.99 -33.55
N GLU A 313 7.43 -51.42 -34.82
CA GLU A 313 7.91 -50.60 -35.94
C GLU A 313 7.08 -49.31 -36.00
N ALA A 314 7.77 -48.19 -36.17
CA ALA A 314 7.13 -46.92 -36.38
C ALA A 314 6.35 -46.95 -37.71
N ARG A 315 5.23 -46.29 -37.73
CA ARG A 315 4.47 -45.98 -38.93
C ARG A 315 5.32 -45.21 -39.93
N SER A 316 4.81 -45.00 -41.15
CA SER A 316 5.46 -44.16 -42.13
C SER A 316 5.78 -42.75 -41.57
N ALA A 317 6.77 -42.08 -42.10
CA ALA A 317 7.15 -40.74 -41.64
C ALA A 317 5.98 -39.76 -41.78
N ALA A 318 5.12 -39.94 -42.77
CA ALA A 318 3.91 -39.12 -42.96
C ALA A 318 2.86 -39.36 -41.85
N GLU A 319 2.65 -40.63 -41.43
CA GLU A 319 1.75 -40.96 -40.32
C GLU A 319 2.28 -40.45 -39.00
N GLN A 320 3.60 -40.51 -38.77
CA GLN A 320 4.23 -39.92 -37.58
C GLN A 320 4.03 -38.39 -37.51
N LEU A 321 4.12 -37.70 -38.66
CA LEU A 321 3.84 -36.26 -38.75
C LEU A 321 2.39 -35.93 -38.42
N GLU A 322 1.46 -36.77 -38.89
CA GLU A 322 0.02 -36.57 -38.63
C GLU A 322 -0.29 -36.82 -37.14
N ASP A 323 0.29 -37.83 -36.51
CA ASP A 323 0.17 -38.07 -35.08
C ASP A 323 0.66 -36.87 -34.25
N LEU A 324 1.76 -36.21 -34.67
CA LEU A 324 2.25 -34.98 -34.03
C LEU A 324 1.33 -33.79 -34.26
N ARG A 325 0.66 -33.69 -35.42
CA ARG A 325 -0.34 -32.63 -35.70
C ARG A 325 -1.58 -32.78 -34.79
N VAL A 326 -2.04 -34.03 -34.64
CA VAL A 326 -3.14 -34.31 -33.69
C VAL A 326 -2.78 -33.89 -32.27
N LEU A 327 -1.54 -34.11 -31.85
CA LEU A 327 -1.06 -33.65 -30.52
C LEU A 327 -0.97 -32.11 -30.39
N ASP A 328 -0.71 -31.41 -31.50
CA ASP A 328 -0.72 -29.92 -31.53
C ASP A 328 -2.14 -29.36 -31.45
N GLU A 329 -3.09 -30.05 -32.09
CA GLU A 329 -4.51 -29.67 -32.09
C GLU A 329 -5.24 -30.06 -30.80
N ASP A 330 -4.83 -31.17 -30.18
CA ASP A 330 -5.44 -31.69 -28.95
C ASP A 330 -4.79 -31.02 -27.73
N ALA A 331 -5.42 -30.00 -27.17
CA ALA A 331 -4.90 -29.22 -26.02
C ALA A 331 -4.62 -30.06 -24.74
N ALA A 332 -4.39 -31.37 -24.86
CA ALA A 332 -4.06 -32.28 -23.78
C ALA A 332 -2.53 -32.29 -23.48
N PRO A 333 -2.12 -32.35 -22.20
CA PRO A 333 -0.72 -32.50 -21.88
C PRO A 333 -0.24 -33.91 -22.24
N LEU A 334 0.95 -34.01 -22.85
CA LEU A 334 1.61 -35.27 -23.12
C LEU A 334 2.74 -35.53 -22.12
N LYS A 335 3.03 -36.79 -21.84
CA LYS A 335 4.24 -37.18 -21.10
C LYS A 335 5.40 -37.22 -22.07
N ALA A 336 6.40 -36.41 -21.82
CA ALA A 336 7.62 -36.39 -22.63
C ALA A 336 8.83 -36.78 -21.77
N SER A 337 9.54 -37.80 -22.25
CA SER A 337 10.88 -38.17 -21.77
C SER A 337 11.91 -37.51 -22.67
N GLY A 338 12.91 -36.87 -22.09
CA GLY A 338 13.91 -36.17 -22.89
C GLY A 338 15.28 -36.09 -22.18
N PRO A 339 16.18 -35.28 -22.70
CA PRO A 339 17.53 -35.14 -22.13
C PRO A 339 17.54 -34.54 -20.71
N TRP A 340 16.40 -34.09 -20.21
CA TRP A 340 16.17 -33.64 -18.83
C TRP A 340 16.02 -34.76 -17.79
N GLY A 341 15.99 -36.05 -18.20
CA GLY A 341 16.13 -37.23 -17.37
C GLY A 341 14.84 -37.73 -16.66
N GLU A 342 13.80 -36.96 -16.51
CA GLU A 342 12.54 -37.34 -15.88
C GLU A 342 11.37 -37.14 -16.86
N ASP A 343 10.36 -38.02 -16.75
CA ASP A 343 9.11 -37.83 -17.49
C ASP A 343 8.38 -36.58 -17.00
N LYS A 344 8.08 -35.67 -17.90
CA LYS A 344 7.39 -34.43 -17.60
C LYS A 344 6.10 -34.32 -18.38
N ASP A 345 5.07 -33.80 -17.72
CA ASP A 345 3.85 -33.38 -18.41
C ASP A 345 4.14 -32.11 -19.22
N MET A 346 4.04 -32.20 -20.52
CA MET A 346 4.35 -31.13 -21.46
C MET A 346 3.14 -30.78 -22.30
N TRP A 347 3.02 -29.49 -22.65
CA TRP A 347 2.09 -29.00 -23.64
C TRP A 347 2.79 -28.74 -24.95
N VAL A 348 2.25 -29.21 -26.05
CA VAL A 348 2.69 -28.79 -27.40
C VAL A 348 2.26 -27.35 -27.58
N ARG A 349 3.20 -26.45 -27.90
CA ARG A 349 2.93 -25.03 -28.15
C ARG A 349 2.99 -24.68 -29.61
N SER A 350 3.81 -25.36 -30.36
CA SER A 350 3.86 -25.26 -31.80
C SER A 350 4.57 -26.45 -32.39
N LEU A 351 4.08 -26.84 -33.57
CA LEU A 351 4.69 -27.80 -34.44
C LEU A 351 5.09 -27.07 -35.73
N ARG A 352 6.35 -27.15 -36.09
CA ARG A 352 6.87 -26.51 -37.30
C ARG A 352 7.61 -27.54 -38.16
N LEU A 353 7.16 -27.69 -39.41
CA LEU A 353 7.90 -28.44 -40.42
C LEU A 353 9.11 -27.59 -40.86
N VAL A 354 10.33 -28.09 -40.61
CA VAL A 354 11.59 -27.37 -40.91
C VAL A 354 12.02 -27.70 -42.34
N SER A 355 12.05 -29.00 -42.68
CA SER A 355 12.40 -29.43 -44.03
C SER A 355 11.76 -30.77 -44.38
N VAL A 356 11.63 -31.02 -45.68
CA VAL A 356 11.25 -32.30 -46.23
C VAL A 356 12.43 -32.79 -47.04
N ILE A 357 12.94 -33.96 -46.69
CA ILE A 357 14.05 -34.62 -47.41
C ILE A 357 13.42 -35.70 -48.26
N GLN A 358 13.50 -35.55 -49.57
CA GLN A 358 12.97 -36.53 -50.48
C GLN A 358 14.09 -36.99 -51.43
N GLU A 359 14.54 -38.22 -51.25
CA GLU A 359 15.35 -38.88 -52.22
C GLU A 359 14.45 -39.58 -53.25
N SER A 360 14.78 -39.46 -54.53
CA SER A 360 13.94 -39.98 -55.61
C SER A 360 13.56 -41.44 -55.38
N ASP A 361 12.30 -41.80 -55.35
CA ASP A 361 11.70 -43.13 -55.17
C ASP A 361 11.55 -43.62 -53.72
N LEU A 362 12.00 -42.89 -52.71
CA LEU A 362 11.77 -43.21 -51.31
C LEU A 362 10.68 -42.39 -50.69
N GLU A 363 10.10 -42.89 -49.60
CA GLU A 363 9.16 -42.11 -48.80
C GLU A 363 9.83 -40.84 -48.23
N PRO A 364 9.17 -39.70 -48.25
CA PRO A 364 9.75 -38.46 -47.72
C PRO A 364 10.04 -38.56 -46.25
N GLU A 365 11.21 -38.05 -45.83
CA GLU A 365 11.57 -37.83 -44.44
C GLU A 365 11.27 -36.41 -44.04
N TYR A 366 10.85 -36.21 -42.78
CA TYR A 366 10.50 -34.89 -42.28
C TYR A 366 11.40 -34.47 -41.10
N LEU A 367 11.94 -33.27 -41.15
CA LEU A 367 12.54 -32.63 -40.02
C LEU A 367 11.52 -31.67 -39.42
N VAL A 368 11.17 -31.93 -38.16
CA VAL A 368 10.13 -31.20 -37.45
C VAL A 368 10.68 -30.58 -36.20
N GLU A 369 10.34 -29.32 -35.94
CA GLU A 369 10.63 -28.63 -34.71
C GLU A 369 9.37 -28.60 -33.84
N LEU A 370 9.50 -29.10 -32.61
CA LEU A 370 8.43 -29.18 -31.64
C LEU A 370 8.78 -28.30 -30.45
N ALA A 371 7.97 -27.30 -30.15
CA ALA A 371 8.10 -26.49 -28.95
C ALA A 371 7.22 -27.05 -27.81
N LEU A 372 7.85 -27.51 -26.76
CA LEU A 372 7.23 -28.13 -25.60
C LEU A 372 7.31 -27.23 -24.38
N GLN A 373 6.19 -27.01 -23.71
CA GLN A 373 6.12 -26.25 -22.48
C GLN A 373 5.79 -27.16 -21.29
N GLU A 374 6.62 -27.14 -20.25
CA GLU A 374 6.37 -27.91 -19.03
C GLU A 374 5.10 -27.45 -18.33
N ARG A 375 4.21 -28.39 -17.99
CA ARG A 375 3.07 -28.16 -17.12
C ARG A 375 3.53 -28.14 -15.68
N LYS A 376 3.58 -26.96 -15.05
CA LYS A 376 3.76 -26.91 -13.60
C LYS A 376 2.42 -27.24 -12.95
N VAL A 377 2.39 -28.38 -12.25
CA VAL A 377 1.31 -28.68 -11.31
C VAL A 377 1.54 -27.77 -10.11
N SER A 378 0.63 -26.79 -9.89
CA SER A 378 0.65 -25.87 -8.74
C SER A 378 0.18 -26.56 -7.48
#